data_34fb14ac7901a5ec62bc3f90196a8eb3
#
_entry.id   34fb14ac7901a5ec62bc3f90196a8eb3
#
_cell.length_a   1.000
_cell.length_b   1.000
_cell.length_c   1.000
_cell.angle_alpha   90.00
_cell.angle_beta   90.00
_cell.angle_gamma   90.00
#
_symmetry.space_group_name_H-M   'P 1'
#
loop_
_entity.id
_entity.type
_entity.pdbx_description
1 polymer ?
#
loop_
_entity_poly.entity_id
_entity_poly.type
_entity_poly.pdbx_seq_one_letter_code
_entity_poly.pdbx_strand_id
1 'polypeptide(L)'
;MKRLLITGGSGYLGRKLVQMARRDWTVVYTYLNNQIDIPRAMSASLDILDRDKVLRLFHNFCPHAVIHTAYSQDNLEVIIQGTKHVAEASEAVGARLIHLSTDAVFDGARGWYREDDTPLPIHPYGKAKAEAERLVNCSVPLATTTRLNKNAESQVATALVNRSAAIVRTSLMWGLEPMDSRTLHLVNCLNEGGRLALFTDEYRCPIYIDELASAILELLNLDFCGIIHVAGPERMSRYEFGLDLARKLGLNINGITPGLSRLSELVRPKDCSLDTSLARGLLKTRISAPSELLA
;
A
#
# COMPACT_ATOMS: atom_id res chain seq x y z
N MET A 1 -2.57 -26.87 -1.51
CA MET A 1 -2.48 -25.47 -1.01
C MET A 1 -2.65 -24.51 -2.18
N LYS A 2 -3.34 -23.37 -1.98
CA LYS A 2 -3.39 -22.30 -2.98
C LYS A 2 -2.01 -21.64 -3.12
N ARG A 3 -1.69 -21.12 -4.31
CA ARG A 3 -0.41 -20.48 -4.62
C ARG A 3 -0.55 -18.98 -4.58
N LEU A 4 0.32 -18.31 -3.82
CA LEU A 4 0.36 -16.86 -3.66
C LEU A 4 1.72 -16.33 -4.16
N LEU A 5 1.68 -15.34 -5.05
CA LEU A 5 2.86 -14.59 -5.48
C LEU A 5 2.86 -13.21 -4.82
N ILE A 6 3.98 -12.84 -4.20
CA ILE A 6 4.15 -11.52 -3.58
C ILE A 6 5.33 -10.81 -4.25
N THR A 7 5.05 -9.80 -5.07
CA THR A 7 6.13 -8.97 -5.65
C THR A 7 6.63 -7.97 -4.63
N GLY A 8 7.95 -7.72 -4.63
CA GLY A 8 8.56 -6.88 -3.59
C GLY A 8 8.56 -7.52 -2.19
N GLY A 9 8.57 -8.85 -2.14
CA GLY A 9 8.49 -9.61 -0.89
C GLY A 9 9.69 -9.45 0.05
N SER A 10 10.81 -8.89 -0.41
CA SER A 10 11.94 -8.51 0.46
C SER A 10 11.79 -7.13 1.10
N GLY A 11 10.82 -6.32 0.65
CA GLY A 11 10.52 -5.00 1.22
C GLY A 11 9.84 -5.08 2.59
N TYR A 12 9.64 -3.93 3.23
CA TYR A 12 9.11 -3.83 4.58
C TYR A 12 7.76 -4.54 4.76
N LEU A 13 6.74 -4.15 4.01
CA LEU A 13 5.42 -4.82 4.04
C LEU A 13 5.47 -6.21 3.41
N GLY A 14 6.20 -6.37 2.29
CA GLY A 14 6.30 -7.64 1.58
C GLY A 14 6.83 -8.77 2.47
N ARG A 15 7.88 -8.51 3.25
CA ARG A 15 8.44 -9.47 4.21
C ARG A 15 7.40 -9.92 5.24
N LYS A 16 6.64 -8.99 5.81
CA LYS A 16 5.59 -9.31 6.77
C LYS A 16 4.49 -10.17 6.13
N LEU A 17 4.05 -9.81 4.94
CA LEU A 17 3.07 -10.58 4.18
C LEU A 17 3.54 -12.01 3.90
N VAL A 18 4.80 -12.20 3.44
CA VAL A 18 5.37 -13.54 3.21
C VAL A 18 5.40 -14.34 4.50
N GLN A 19 5.88 -13.75 5.60
CA GLN A 19 5.97 -14.41 6.90
C GLN A 19 4.60 -14.89 7.42
N MET A 20 3.56 -14.13 7.19
CA MET A 20 2.20 -14.49 7.63
C MET A 20 1.54 -15.48 6.67
N ALA A 21 1.61 -15.24 5.37
CA ALA A 21 0.92 -16.02 4.35
C ALA A 21 1.43 -17.48 4.25
N ARG A 22 2.70 -17.74 4.55
CA ARG A 22 3.33 -19.09 4.42
C ARG A 22 2.70 -20.19 5.28
N ARG A 23 1.80 -19.84 6.18
CA ARG A 23 1.05 -20.80 7.01
C ARG A 23 -0.06 -21.48 6.21
N ASP A 24 -0.71 -20.71 5.32
CA ASP A 24 -1.92 -21.14 4.63
C ASP A 24 -1.75 -21.23 3.10
N TRP A 25 -0.64 -20.66 2.57
CA TRP A 25 -0.35 -20.57 1.16
C TRP A 25 1.01 -21.18 0.81
N THR A 26 1.11 -21.75 -0.41
CA THR A 26 2.41 -21.95 -1.05
C THR A 26 2.85 -20.61 -1.61
N VAL A 27 3.88 -20.02 -0.99
CA VAL A 27 4.29 -18.63 -1.29
C VAL A 27 5.56 -18.63 -2.15
N VAL A 28 5.49 -17.88 -3.26
CA VAL A 28 6.66 -17.35 -3.97
C VAL A 28 6.69 -15.86 -3.75
N TYR A 29 7.84 -15.29 -3.41
CA TYR A 29 8.02 -13.86 -3.34
C TYR A 29 9.18 -13.40 -4.22
N THR A 30 9.11 -12.16 -4.73
CA THR A 30 10.16 -11.60 -5.58
C THR A 30 10.96 -10.54 -4.87
N TYR A 31 12.22 -10.42 -5.29
CA TYR A 31 13.15 -9.38 -4.90
C TYR A 31 13.92 -8.88 -6.14
N LEU A 32 14.44 -7.66 -6.10
CA LEU A 32 15.31 -7.14 -7.17
C LEU A 32 16.79 -7.36 -6.81
N ASN A 33 17.27 -6.69 -5.76
CA ASN A 33 18.68 -6.70 -5.37
C ASN A 33 18.94 -7.46 -4.07
N ASN A 34 18.01 -7.36 -3.10
CA ASN A 34 18.21 -7.87 -1.75
C ASN A 34 17.37 -9.14 -1.52
N GLN A 35 17.99 -10.28 -1.71
CA GLN A 35 17.40 -11.55 -1.29
C GLN A 35 17.41 -11.64 0.24
N ILE A 36 16.29 -12.08 0.79
CA ILE A 36 16.15 -12.46 2.19
C ILE A 36 15.77 -13.94 2.25
N ASP A 37 16.15 -14.63 3.32
CA ASP A 37 15.67 -16.00 3.55
C ASP A 37 14.45 -15.98 4.46
N ILE A 38 13.33 -16.52 3.96
CA ILE A 38 12.12 -16.70 4.75
C ILE A 38 11.76 -18.19 4.68
N PRO A 39 11.92 -18.92 5.81
CA PRO A 39 11.65 -20.37 5.84
C PRO A 39 10.24 -20.70 5.33
N ARG A 40 10.10 -21.76 4.54
CA ARG A 40 8.84 -22.23 3.92
C ARG A 40 8.24 -21.26 2.90
N ALA A 41 9.04 -20.37 2.31
CA ALA A 41 8.66 -19.57 1.16
C ALA A 41 9.79 -19.64 0.12
N MET A 42 9.45 -19.58 -1.15
CA MET A 42 10.43 -19.59 -2.24
C MET A 42 10.69 -18.17 -2.70
N SER A 43 11.95 -17.84 -2.97
CA SER A 43 12.33 -16.52 -3.51
C SER A 43 12.65 -16.61 -5.01
N ALA A 44 12.35 -15.54 -5.75
CA ALA A 44 12.71 -15.38 -7.15
C ALA A 44 13.25 -13.97 -7.40
N SER A 45 14.40 -13.86 -8.06
CA SER A 45 14.89 -12.55 -8.54
C SER A 45 14.05 -12.10 -9.72
N LEU A 46 13.48 -10.91 -9.65
CA LEU A 46 12.61 -10.34 -10.68
C LEU A 46 12.71 -8.83 -10.72
N ASP A 47 13.13 -8.29 -11.86
CA ASP A 47 12.84 -6.92 -12.24
C ASP A 47 11.45 -6.88 -12.88
N ILE A 48 10.51 -6.17 -12.27
CA ILE A 48 9.14 -6.06 -12.80
C ILE A 48 9.04 -5.17 -14.06
N LEU A 49 10.12 -4.46 -14.42
CA LEU A 49 10.24 -3.80 -15.73
C LEU A 49 10.50 -4.79 -16.87
N ASP A 50 11.07 -5.95 -16.59
CA ASP A 50 11.27 -7.03 -17.58
C ASP A 50 9.95 -7.81 -17.76
N ARG A 51 9.12 -7.33 -18.71
CA ARG A 51 7.81 -7.91 -18.99
C ARG A 51 7.86 -9.41 -19.25
N ASP A 52 8.88 -9.88 -20.01
CA ASP A 52 8.98 -11.29 -20.38
C ASP A 52 9.32 -12.16 -19.17
N LYS A 53 10.18 -11.68 -18.25
CA LYS A 53 10.45 -12.41 -17.01
C LYS A 53 9.21 -12.44 -16.10
N VAL A 54 8.44 -11.34 -16.03
CA VAL A 54 7.18 -11.32 -15.30
C VAL A 54 6.24 -12.38 -15.84
N LEU A 55 5.95 -12.37 -17.15
CA LEU A 55 5.06 -13.35 -17.78
C LEU A 55 5.54 -14.79 -17.57
N ARG A 56 6.84 -15.06 -17.74
CA ARG A 56 7.40 -16.42 -17.51
C ARG A 56 7.21 -16.88 -16.07
N LEU A 57 7.46 -16.02 -15.07
CA LEU A 57 7.27 -16.37 -13.66
C LEU A 57 5.81 -16.70 -13.36
N PHE A 58 4.88 -15.88 -13.84
CA PHE A 58 3.46 -16.07 -13.61
C PHE A 58 2.95 -17.34 -14.29
N HIS A 59 3.38 -17.58 -15.52
CA HIS A 59 2.98 -18.79 -16.25
C HIS A 59 3.54 -20.07 -15.60
N ASN A 60 4.79 -20.06 -15.17
CA ASN A 60 5.43 -21.23 -14.55
C ASN A 60 4.87 -21.52 -13.14
N PHE A 61 4.61 -20.49 -12.37
CA PHE A 61 4.11 -20.65 -11.00
C PHE A 61 2.58 -20.81 -10.96
N CYS A 62 1.85 -20.23 -11.93
CA CYS A 62 0.38 -20.19 -11.99
C CYS A 62 -0.24 -19.80 -10.63
N PRO A 63 0.02 -18.59 -10.12
CA PRO A 63 -0.54 -18.15 -8.84
C PRO A 63 -2.07 -18.11 -8.89
N HIS A 64 -2.74 -18.42 -7.78
CA HIS A 64 -4.18 -18.18 -7.61
C HIS A 64 -4.43 -16.74 -7.17
N ALA A 65 -3.45 -16.14 -6.50
CA ALA A 65 -3.50 -14.75 -6.06
C ALA A 65 -2.12 -14.09 -6.11
N VAL A 66 -2.13 -12.78 -6.28
CA VAL A 66 -0.94 -11.92 -6.34
C VAL A 66 -1.14 -10.74 -5.40
N ILE A 67 -0.13 -10.46 -4.56
CA ILE A 67 -0.04 -9.20 -3.82
C ILE A 67 1.11 -8.41 -4.40
N HIS A 68 0.81 -7.24 -4.98
CA HIS A 68 1.79 -6.40 -5.64
C HIS A 68 2.23 -5.27 -4.72
N THR A 69 3.43 -5.43 -4.10
CA THR A 69 4.04 -4.44 -3.22
C THR A 69 5.35 -3.85 -3.76
N ALA A 70 5.84 -4.33 -4.90
CA ALA A 70 7.07 -3.82 -5.50
C ALA A 70 6.89 -2.38 -6.00
N TYR A 71 7.81 -1.49 -5.62
CA TYR A 71 7.87 -0.11 -6.08
C TYR A 71 9.27 0.47 -5.93
N SER A 72 9.53 1.62 -6.55
CA SER A 72 10.72 2.44 -6.31
C SER A 72 10.31 3.90 -6.22
N GLN A 73 10.94 4.66 -5.30
CA GLN A 73 10.78 6.12 -5.26
C GLN A 73 11.74 6.82 -6.21
N ASP A 74 12.87 6.19 -6.49
CA ASP A 74 13.94 6.74 -7.35
C ASP A 74 13.66 6.48 -8.84
N ASN A 75 12.88 5.44 -9.15
CA ASN A 75 12.49 5.11 -10.50
C ASN A 75 10.96 4.91 -10.59
N LEU A 76 10.25 5.95 -11.01
CA LEU A 76 8.79 5.96 -11.11
C LEU A 76 8.25 5.03 -12.21
N GLU A 77 9.08 4.65 -13.18
CA GLU A 77 8.70 3.66 -14.19
C GLU A 77 8.40 2.29 -13.57
N VAL A 78 9.11 1.92 -12.51
CA VAL A 78 8.83 0.71 -11.75
C VAL A 78 7.40 0.71 -11.21
N ILE A 79 6.90 1.88 -10.79
CA ILE A 79 5.52 2.02 -10.30
C ILE A 79 4.52 1.87 -11.45
N ILE A 80 4.78 2.52 -12.59
CA ILE A 80 3.82 2.60 -13.70
C ILE A 80 3.90 1.33 -14.56
N GLN A 81 5.04 1.11 -15.22
CA GLN A 81 5.21 -0.01 -16.16
C GLN A 81 5.29 -1.35 -15.44
N GLY A 82 5.99 -1.39 -14.29
CA GLY A 82 6.06 -2.61 -13.47
C GLY A 82 4.68 -3.05 -13.00
N THR A 83 3.82 -2.13 -12.55
CA THR A 83 2.44 -2.46 -12.16
C THR A 83 1.63 -2.95 -13.36
N LYS A 84 1.79 -2.31 -14.53
CA LYS A 84 1.13 -2.76 -15.78
C LYS A 84 1.50 -4.21 -16.10
N HIS A 85 2.78 -4.56 -16.09
CA HIS A 85 3.24 -5.92 -16.41
C HIS A 85 2.69 -6.95 -15.41
N VAL A 86 2.65 -6.61 -14.11
CA VAL A 86 2.09 -7.48 -13.09
C VAL A 86 0.58 -7.64 -13.24
N ALA A 87 -0.15 -6.58 -13.59
CA ALA A 87 -1.59 -6.64 -13.82
C ALA A 87 -1.93 -7.51 -15.05
N GLU A 88 -1.25 -7.27 -16.19
CA GLU A 88 -1.39 -8.09 -17.40
C GLU A 88 -1.08 -9.57 -17.15
N ALA A 89 0.00 -9.86 -16.42
CA ALA A 89 0.38 -11.24 -16.10
C ALA A 89 -0.61 -11.91 -15.14
N SER A 90 -1.17 -11.16 -14.19
CA SER A 90 -2.21 -11.66 -13.27
C SER A 90 -3.48 -12.05 -14.03
N GLU A 91 -3.91 -11.19 -14.96
CA GLU A 91 -5.07 -11.44 -15.82
C GLU A 91 -4.84 -12.65 -16.73
N ALA A 92 -3.67 -12.76 -17.36
CA ALA A 92 -3.33 -13.84 -18.27
C ALA A 92 -3.40 -15.24 -17.62
N VAL A 93 -3.15 -15.34 -16.31
CA VAL A 93 -3.24 -16.60 -15.56
C VAL A 93 -4.51 -16.72 -14.70
N GLY A 94 -5.40 -15.73 -14.78
CA GLY A 94 -6.65 -15.70 -13.99
C GLY A 94 -6.43 -15.53 -12.49
N ALA A 95 -5.31 -14.92 -12.08
CA ALA A 95 -4.98 -14.70 -10.68
C ALA A 95 -5.70 -13.46 -10.11
N ARG A 96 -6.20 -13.57 -8.87
CA ARG A 96 -6.68 -12.42 -8.11
C ARG A 96 -5.52 -11.47 -7.79
N LEU A 97 -5.66 -10.18 -8.09
CA LEU A 97 -4.64 -9.17 -7.82
C LEU A 97 -5.04 -8.27 -6.65
N ILE A 98 -4.15 -8.10 -5.66
CA ILE A 98 -4.20 -7.00 -4.70
C ILE A 98 -3.03 -6.07 -4.96
N HIS A 99 -3.35 -4.84 -5.36
CA HIS A 99 -2.36 -3.79 -5.62
C HIS A 99 -2.27 -2.82 -4.45
N LEU A 100 -1.06 -2.61 -3.93
CA LEU A 100 -0.80 -1.64 -2.86
C LEU A 100 -0.62 -0.23 -3.44
N SER A 101 -1.51 0.67 -3.03
CA SER A 101 -1.46 2.10 -3.31
C SER A 101 -1.23 2.91 -2.03
N THR A 102 -1.46 4.19 -2.06
CA THR A 102 -1.06 5.16 -1.03
C THR A 102 -2.09 6.28 -0.88
N ASP A 103 -2.14 6.88 0.30
CA ASP A 103 -2.85 8.15 0.57
C ASP A 103 -2.29 9.34 -0.22
N ALA A 104 -1.04 9.24 -0.68
CA ALA A 104 -0.37 10.28 -1.44
C ALA A 104 -0.93 10.49 -2.88
N VAL A 105 -1.94 9.72 -3.28
CA VAL A 105 -2.74 9.98 -4.49
C VAL A 105 -3.64 11.20 -4.35
N PHE A 106 -3.82 11.72 -3.14
CA PHE A 106 -4.61 12.90 -2.85
C PHE A 106 -3.75 14.16 -2.69
N ASP A 107 -4.35 15.33 -2.89
CA ASP A 107 -3.69 16.64 -2.80
C ASP A 107 -3.41 17.10 -1.36
N GLY A 108 -4.12 16.52 -0.39
CA GLY A 108 -4.00 16.88 1.01
C GLY A 108 -4.68 18.19 1.39
N ALA A 109 -5.61 18.69 0.59
CA ALA A 109 -6.29 19.96 0.86
C ALA A 109 -7.40 19.83 1.93
N ARG A 110 -8.02 18.66 2.05
CA ARG A 110 -9.25 18.47 2.83
C ARG A 110 -9.09 17.47 4.00
N GLY A 111 -8.36 16.36 3.77
CA GLY A 111 -8.33 15.22 4.68
C GLY A 111 -9.61 14.36 4.64
N TRP A 112 -9.59 13.24 5.36
CA TRP A 112 -10.68 12.27 5.43
C TRP A 112 -11.23 11.86 4.07
N TYR A 113 -10.30 11.57 3.14
CA TYR A 113 -10.64 11.15 1.79
C TYR A 113 -11.32 9.79 1.79
N ARG A 114 -12.33 9.65 0.93
CA ARG A 114 -13.09 8.42 0.71
C ARG A 114 -12.61 7.71 -0.55
N GLU A 115 -13.01 6.46 -0.72
CA GLU A 115 -12.61 5.63 -1.86
C GLU A 115 -13.08 6.20 -3.20
N ASP A 116 -14.23 6.88 -3.22
CA ASP A 116 -14.85 7.52 -4.39
C ASP A 116 -14.31 8.94 -4.68
N ASP A 117 -13.45 9.48 -3.83
CA ASP A 117 -12.80 10.77 -4.09
C ASP A 117 -11.78 10.65 -5.24
N THR A 118 -11.81 11.65 -6.12
CA THR A 118 -10.90 11.71 -7.27
C THR A 118 -9.46 11.93 -6.82
N PRO A 119 -8.50 11.08 -7.25
CA PRO A 119 -7.08 11.32 -7.01
C PRO A 119 -6.60 12.62 -7.66
N LEU A 120 -5.94 13.48 -6.90
CA LEU A 120 -5.36 14.76 -7.34
C LEU A 120 -3.94 14.93 -6.77
N PRO A 121 -2.99 14.04 -7.11
CA PRO A 121 -1.67 14.02 -6.49
C PRO A 121 -0.84 15.25 -6.88
N ILE A 122 -0.16 15.85 -5.90
CA ILE A 122 0.64 17.07 -6.09
C ILE A 122 2.14 16.79 -6.30
N HIS A 123 2.62 15.56 -6.05
CA HIS A 123 4.03 15.22 -6.20
C HIS A 123 4.22 13.98 -7.13
N PRO A 124 5.43 13.79 -7.70
CA PRO A 124 5.69 12.77 -8.73
C PRO A 124 5.33 11.34 -8.30
N TYR A 125 5.68 10.93 -7.07
CA TYR A 125 5.35 9.60 -6.54
C TYR A 125 3.83 9.37 -6.50
N GLY A 126 3.07 10.33 -5.99
CA GLY A 126 1.59 10.23 -5.96
C GLY A 126 0.99 10.13 -7.36
N LYS A 127 1.52 10.90 -8.32
CA LYS A 127 1.09 10.84 -9.73
C LYS A 127 1.35 9.47 -10.34
N ALA A 128 2.53 8.90 -10.10
CA ALA A 128 2.87 7.56 -10.58
C ALA A 128 1.96 6.49 -9.96
N LYS A 129 1.65 6.60 -8.65
CA LYS A 129 0.73 5.67 -7.97
C LYS A 129 -0.71 5.80 -8.49
N ALA A 130 -1.22 7.01 -8.70
CA ALA A 130 -2.55 7.23 -9.28
C ALA A 130 -2.64 6.67 -10.72
N GLU A 131 -1.58 6.80 -11.52
CA GLU A 131 -1.52 6.19 -12.85
C GLU A 131 -1.49 4.66 -12.77
N ALA A 132 -0.73 4.08 -11.83
CA ALA A 132 -0.71 2.63 -11.59
C ALA A 132 -2.10 2.10 -11.19
N GLU A 133 -2.87 2.81 -10.36
CA GLU A 133 -4.25 2.45 -10.03
C GLU A 133 -5.13 2.36 -11.30
N ARG A 134 -4.98 3.30 -12.23
CA ARG A 134 -5.72 3.27 -13.51
C ARG A 134 -5.36 2.05 -14.38
N LEU A 135 -4.09 1.64 -14.36
CA LEU A 135 -3.59 0.50 -15.12
C LEU A 135 -4.03 -0.86 -14.54
N VAL A 136 -4.29 -0.93 -13.25
CA VAL A 136 -4.86 -2.14 -12.61
C VAL A 136 -6.31 -2.37 -13.05
N ASN A 137 -6.93 -1.35 -13.66
CA ASN A 137 -8.27 -1.42 -14.24
C ASN A 137 -9.33 -1.97 -13.29
N CYS A 138 -9.31 -1.46 -12.06
CA CYS A 138 -10.44 -1.63 -11.16
C CYS A 138 -11.55 -0.69 -11.61
N SER A 139 -12.26 -1.04 -12.65
CA SER A 139 -13.53 -0.39 -12.95
C SER A 139 -14.50 -0.74 -11.82
N VAL A 140 -14.59 0.16 -10.84
CA VAL A 140 -15.74 0.18 -9.94
C VAL A 140 -16.95 0.26 -10.86
N PRO A 141 -17.93 -0.68 -10.82
CA PRO A 141 -19.21 -0.40 -11.43
C PRO A 141 -19.75 0.81 -10.64
N LEU A 142 -19.74 1.97 -11.25
CA LEU A 142 -20.62 3.03 -10.80
C LEU A 142 -22.00 2.38 -10.76
N ALA A 143 -22.60 2.28 -9.57
CA ALA A 143 -24.00 1.96 -9.41
C ALA A 143 -24.80 3.13 -10.00
N THR A 144 -24.72 3.29 -11.31
CA THR A 144 -25.59 4.15 -12.08
C THR A 144 -26.86 3.36 -12.29
N THR A 145 -27.78 3.49 -11.33
CA THR A 145 -29.22 3.37 -11.62
C THR A 145 -29.58 4.41 -12.69
N THR A 146 -29.21 4.15 -13.92
CA THR A 146 -29.76 4.84 -15.07
C THR A 146 -30.41 3.79 -15.93
N ARG A 147 -31.76 3.85 -16.02
CA ARG A 147 -32.58 3.05 -16.89
C ARG A 147 -31.96 3.04 -18.30
N LEU A 148 -31.44 1.88 -18.71
CA LEU A 148 -30.96 1.68 -20.07
C LEU A 148 -32.14 1.78 -21.01
N ASN A 149 -32.11 2.82 -21.84
CA ASN A 149 -32.94 2.93 -23.03
C ASN A 149 -32.50 1.85 -24.04
N LYS A 150 -33.45 1.02 -24.49
CA LYS A 150 -33.26 -0.20 -25.28
C LYS A 150 -32.83 0.00 -26.74
N ASN A 151 -32.22 1.09 -27.15
CA ASN A 151 -31.88 1.32 -28.55
C ASN A 151 -30.50 1.98 -28.73
N ALA A 152 -29.42 1.29 -28.28
CA ALA A 152 -28.08 1.63 -28.70
C ALA A 152 -27.23 0.36 -28.82
N GLU A 153 -27.47 -0.42 -29.87
CA GLU A 153 -26.48 -1.33 -30.44
C GLU A 153 -25.40 -0.47 -31.08
N SER A 154 -24.28 -0.30 -30.42
CA SER A 154 -23.03 0.15 -31.08
C SER A 154 -21.85 -0.11 -30.14
N GLN A 155 -21.06 -1.12 -30.50
CA GLN A 155 -19.63 -1.28 -30.28
C GLN A 155 -19.05 -0.63 -28.99
N VAL A 156 -19.37 -1.17 -27.85
CA VAL A 156 -18.52 -1.04 -26.68
C VAL A 156 -17.47 -2.14 -26.84
N ALA A 157 -16.25 -1.73 -27.25
CA ALA A 157 -15.09 -2.59 -27.10
C ALA A 157 -15.11 -3.08 -25.65
N THR A 158 -15.28 -4.39 -25.49
CA THR A 158 -15.30 -5.06 -24.18
C THR A 158 -13.87 -4.95 -23.62
N ALA A 159 -13.57 -3.83 -22.97
CA ALA A 159 -12.42 -3.79 -22.09
C ALA A 159 -12.68 -4.91 -21.07
N LEU A 160 -11.86 -5.94 -21.09
CA LEU A 160 -11.89 -7.03 -20.15
C LEU A 160 -11.59 -6.44 -18.78
N VAL A 161 -12.63 -6.10 -18.03
CA VAL A 161 -12.53 -5.60 -16.67
C VAL A 161 -11.98 -6.73 -15.83
N ASN A 162 -10.80 -6.55 -15.26
CA ASN A 162 -10.24 -7.50 -14.30
C ASN A 162 -11.11 -7.47 -13.02
N ARG A 163 -12.22 -8.21 -13.02
CA ARG A 163 -13.20 -8.28 -11.92
C ARG A 163 -12.63 -8.90 -10.65
N SER A 164 -11.35 -9.27 -10.64
CA SER A 164 -10.71 -9.93 -9.51
C SER A 164 -9.67 -9.05 -8.81
N ALA A 165 -9.52 -7.79 -9.17
CA ALA A 165 -8.51 -6.92 -8.57
C ALA A 165 -9.08 -6.04 -7.43
N ALA A 166 -8.28 -5.85 -6.37
CA ALA A 166 -8.50 -4.87 -5.34
C ALA A 166 -7.31 -3.92 -5.23
N ILE A 167 -7.56 -2.62 -5.06
CA ILE A 167 -6.56 -1.59 -4.79
C ILE A 167 -6.66 -1.21 -3.33
N VAL A 168 -5.59 -1.41 -2.58
CA VAL A 168 -5.51 -1.02 -1.17
C VAL A 168 -4.75 0.29 -1.08
N ARG A 169 -5.44 1.40 -0.82
CA ARG A 169 -4.79 2.65 -0.42
C ARG A 169 -4.50 2.61 1.06
N THR A 170 -3.25 2.72 1.41
CA THR A 170 -2.79 2.74 2.79
C THR A 170 -2.09 4.05 3.11
N SER A 171 -1.82 4.29 4.40
CA SER A 171 -1.17 5.49 4.88
C SER A 171 0.21 5.17 5.45
N LEU A 172 0.68 5.95 6.42
CA LEU A 172 1.98 5.80 7.06
C LEU A 172 2.07 4.43 7.77
N MET A 173 2.79 3.48 7.16
CA MET A 173 3.08 2.19 7.78
C MET A 173 4.16 2.34 8.85
N TRP A 174 3.98 1.70 9.99
CA TRP A 174 4.94 1.65 11.06
C TRP A 174 4.96 0.30 11.78
N GLY A 175 6.04 0.01 12.51
CA GLY A 175 6.19 -1.19 13.32
C GLY A 175 7.45 -1.12 14.14
N LEU A 176 7.52 -1.99 15.15
CA LEU A 176 8.66 -2.04 16.08
C LEU A 176 9.62 -3.20 15.74
N GLU A 177 9.12 -4.29 15.15
CA GLU A 177 9.91 -5.47 14.82
C GLU A 177 9.48 -6.07 13.45
N PRO A 178 10.26 -5.80 12.40
CA PRO A 178 11.33 -4.82 12.30
C PRO A 178 10.79 -3.39 12.27
N MET A 179 11.61 -2.43 12.66
CA MET A 179 11.28 -1.00 12.50
C MET A 179 11.30 -0.61 11.02
N ASP A 180 10.40 0.27 10.62
CA ASP A 180 10.49 0.93 9.32
C ASP A 180 11.65 1.97 9.31
N SER A 181 12.06 2.38 8.11
CA SER A 181 13.23 3.27 7.94
C SER A 181 13.07 4.62 8.65
N ARG A 182 11.86 5.16 8.76
CA ARG A 182 11.60 6.45 9.42
C ARG A 182 11.66 6.31 10.94
N THR A 183 11.07 5.24 11.46
CA THR A 183 11.16 4.88 12.89
C THR A 183 12.62 4.65 13.27
N LEU A 184 13.38 3.92 12.46
CA LEU A 184 14.79 3.67 12.70
C LEU A 184 15.62 4.96 12.67
N HIS A 185 15.33 5.87 11.73
CA HIS A 185 15.97 7.18 11.66
C HIS A 185 15.69 8.03 12.92
N LEU A 186 14.45 8.06 13.39
CA LEU A 186 14.06 8.74 14.64
C LEU A 186 14.86 8.18 15.82
N VAL A 187 14.91 6.86 15.97
CA VAL A 187 15.63 6.18 17.05
C VAL A 187 17.10 6.50 17.03
N ASN A 188 17.75 6.36 15.87
CA ASN A 188 19.20 6.62 15.73
C ASN A 188 19.52 8.08 16.03
N CYS A 189 18.78 9.03 15.45
CA CYS A 189 18.99 10.45 15.66
C CYS A 189 18.89 10.83 17.15
N LEU A 190 17.86 10.36 17.85
CA LEU A 190 17.66 10.70 19.26
C LEU A 190 18.66 10.02 20.20
N ASN A 191 19.08 8.78 19.92
CA ASN A 191 20.10 8.06 20.67
C ASN A 191 21.49 8.71 20.54
N GLU A 192 21.77 9.31 19.38
CA GLU A 192 23.01 10.08 19.14
C GLU A 192 22.98 11.51 19.72
N GLY A 193 21.90 11.89 20.43
CA GLY A 193 21.71 13.23 20.97
C GLY A 193 21.39 14.29 19.91
N GLY A 194 20.99 13.84 18.71
CA GLY A 194 20.60 14.72 17.61
C GLY A 194 19.25 15.39 17.83
N ARG A 195 18.90 16.29 16.90
CA ARG A 195 17.60 16.98 16.87
C ARG A 195 16.86 16.67 15.59
N LEU A 196 15.55 16.48 15.70
CA LEU A 196 14.68 16.14 14.60
C LEU A 196 13.45 17.06 14.59
N ALA A 197 13.26 17.80 13.49
CA ALA A 197 12.04 18.56 13.27
C ALA A 197 10.96 17.68 12.64
N LEU A 198 9.81 17.54 13.29
CA LEU A 198 8.66 16.82 12.79
C LEU A 198 7.51 17.78 12.48
N PHE A 199 6.79 17.54 11.38
CA PHE A 199 5.79 18.47 10.88
C PHE A 199 4.49 18.40 11.69
N THR A 200 4.02 19.56 12.13
CA THR A 200 2.74 19.75 12.85
C THR A 200 1.57 19.94 11.88
N ASP A 201 1.85 20.21 10.60
CA ASP A 201 0.88 20.51 9.54
C ASP A 201 0.84 19.43 8.44
N GLU A 202 1.47 18.26 8.66
CA GLU A 202 1.39 17.09 7.79
C GLU A 202 0.67 15.95 8.53
N TYR A 203 -0.57 15.66 8.13
CA TYR A 203 -1.45 14.66 8.78
C TYR A 203 -1.57 13.38 7.97
N ARG A 204 -1.55 12.25 8.66
CA ARG A 204 -1.70 10.90 8.13
C ARG A 204 -2.55 10.04 9.06
N CYS A 205 -2.90 8.85 8.61
CA CYS A 205 -3.55 7.80 9.41
C CYS A 205 -2.56 6.64 9.61
N PRO A 206 -1.62 6.73 10.60
CA PRO A 206 -0.60 5.71 10.78
C PRO A 206 -1.22 4.34 11.04
N ILE A 207 -0.70 3.30 10.38
CA ILE A 207 -1.18 1.92 10.52
C ILE A 207 -0.05 0.98 10.93
N TYR A 208 -0.34 0.11 11.91
CA TYR A 208 0.60 -0.91 12.33
C TYR A 208 0.74 -1.99 11.25
N ILE A 209 1.98 -2.33 10.92
CA ILE A 209 2.29 -3.17 9.75
C ILE A 209 1.68 -4.57 9.84
N ASP A 210 1.57 -5.14 11.05
CA ASP A 210 1.00 -6.48 11.25
C ASP A 210 -0.50 -6.48 10.97
N GLU A 211 -1.20 -5.42 11.36
CA GLU A 211 -2.63 -5.26 11.11
C GLU A 211 -2.92 -4.99 9.63
N LEU A 212 -2.08 -4.16 8.97
CA LEU A 212 -2.17 -3.96 7.53
C LEU A 212 -1.95 -5.27 6.77
N ALA A 213 -0.93 -6.04 7.14
CA ALA A 213 -0.66 -7.32 6.50
C ALA A 213 -1.81 -8.33 6.72
N SER A 214 -2.38 -8.37 7.93
CA SER A 214 -3.56 -9.20 8.26
C SER A 214 -4.76 -8.83 7.40
N ALA A 215 -5.07 -7.53 7.28
CA ALA A 215 -6.17 -7.01 6.48
C ALA A 215 -6.02 -7.34 4.99
N ILE A 216 -4.80 -7.20 4.45
CA ILE A 216 -4.51 -7.55 3.05
C ILE A 216 -4.68 -9.06 2.82
N LEU A 217 -4.22 -9.92 3.73
CA LEU A 217 -4.38 -11.37 3.61
C LEU A 217 -5.85 -11.80 3.79
N GLU A 218 -6.62 -11.09 4.60
CA GLU A 218 -8.07 -11.30 4.71
C GLU A 218 -8.77 -10.96 3.40
N LEU A 219 -8.41 -9.84 2.74
CA LEU A 219 -8.95 -9.44 1.44
C LEU A 219 -8.76 -10.49 0.34
N LEU A 220 -7.70 -11.32 0.40
CA LEU A 220 -7.51 -12.42 -0.55
C LEU A 220 -8.65 -13.44 -0.54
N ASN A 221 -9.35 -13.57 0.59
CA ASN A 221 -10.41 -14.55 0.80
C ASN A 221 -11.81 -13.95 0.66
N LEU A 222 -11.92 -12.64 0.43
CA LEU A 222 -13.18 -11.95 0.23
C LEU A 222 -13.43 -11.72 -1.26
N ASP A 223 -14.70 -11.83 -1.67
CA ASP A 223 -15.13 -11.46 -3.02
C ASP A 223 -15.33 -9.93 -3.10
N PHE A 224 -14.23 -9.21 -2.96
CA PHE A 224 -14.19 -7.75 -3.05
C PHE A 224 -13.32 -7.31 -4.22
N CYS A 225 -13.82 -6.45 -5.07
CA CYS A 225 -13.04 -5.76 -6.10
C CYS A 225 -13.29 -4.25 -6.03
N GLY A 226 -12.31 -3.47 -6.44
CA GLY A 226 -12.35 -2.02 -6.37
C GLY A 226 -11.33 -1.44 -5.41
N ILE A 227 -11.55 -0.20 -4.99
CA ILE A 227 -10.67 0.53 -4.10
C ILE A 227 -11.14 0.39 -2.66
N ILE A 228 -10.20 0.21 -1.74
CA ILE A 228 -10.46 0.18 -0.30
C ILE A 228 -9.34 0.92 0.44
N HIS A 229 -9.73 1.73 1.43
CA HIS A 229 -8.80 2.42 2.32
C HIS A 229 -8.52 1.55 3.54
N VAL A 230 -7.25 1.10 3.69
CA VAL A 230 -6.80 0.33 4.85
C VAL A 230 -5.70 1.12 5.56
N ALA A 231 -6.08 1.87 6.56
CA ALA A 231 -5.21 2.77 7.32
C ALA A 231 -5.64 2.80 8.79
N GLY A 232 -4.82 3.40 9.66
CA GLY A 232 -5.16 3.58 11.06
C GLY A 232 -6.41 4.46 11.24
N PRO A 233 -7.19 4.27 12.30
CA PRO A 233 -8.42 5.02 12.54
C PRO A 233 -8.19 6.46 13.02
N GLU A 234 -6.96 6.78 13.42
CA GLU A 234 -6.60 8.11 13.94
C GLU A 234 -5.86 8.94 12.89
N ARG A 235 -6.28 10.21 12.81
CA ARG A 235 -5.58 11.25 12.06
C ARG A 235 -4.58 11.92 13.00
N MET A 236 -3.30 11.77 12.71
CA MET A 236 -2.21 12.33 13.51
C MET A 236 -1.29 13.16 12.64
N SER A 237 -0.76 14.27 13.18
CA SER A 237 0.36 14.96 12.57
C SER A 237 1.63 14.10 12.67
N ARG A 238 2.61 14.37 11.82
CA ARG A 238 3.93 13.71 11.90
C ARG A 238 4.60 13.96 13.26
N TYR A 239 4.34 15.13 13.84
CA TYR A 239 4.88 15.52 15.15
C TYR A 239 4.24 14.73 16.29
N GLU A 240 2.90 14.67 16.35
CA GLU A 240 2.17 13.90 17.38
C GLU A 240 2.58 12.43 17.33
N PHE A 241 2.50 11.81 16.15
CA PHE A 241 2.89 10.40 15.98
C PHE A 241 4.34 10.14 16.38
N GLY A 242 5.28 11.02 15.98
CA GLY A 242 6.69 10.86 16.32
C GLY A 242 6.98 11.01 17.81
N LEU A 243 6.25 11.91 18.51
CA LEU A 243 6.36 12.05 19.97
C LEU A 243 5.86 10.80 20.70
N ASP A 244 4.70 10.27 20.31
CA ASP A 244 4.12 9.09 20.97
C ASP A 244 4.99 7.86 20.74
N LEU A 245 5.53 7.70 19.52
CA LEU A 245 6.47 6.64 19.20
C LEU A 245 7.77 6.75 20.01
N ALA A 246 8.33 7.97 20.14
CA ALA A 246 9.54 8.20 20.93
C ALA A 246 9.32 7.93 22.43
N ARG A 247 8.16 8.32 22.98
CA ARG A 247 7.78 8.02 24.38
C ARG A 247 7.69 6.51 24.60
N LYS A 248 7.00 5.78 23.71
CA LYS A 248 6.86 4.33 23.76
C LYS A 248 8.20 3.61 23.77
N LEU A 249 9.17 4.15 23.03
CA LEU A 249 10.52 3.59 22.92
C LEU A 249 11.45 4.09 24.04
N GLY A 250 10.97 4.90 25.00
CA GLY A 250 11.76 5.43 26.10
C GLY A 250 12.87 6.43 25.66
N LEU A 251 12.69 7.08 24.50
CA LEU A 251 13.67 8.00 23.93
C LEU A 251 13.54 9.41 24.53
N ASN A 252 14.62 10.18 24.50
CA ASN A 252 14.60 11.58 24.91
C ASN A 252 13.86 12.47 23.91
N ILE A 253 12.62 12.83 24.23
CA ILE A 253 11.76 13.65 23.38
C ILE A 253 12.18 15.10 23.26
N ASN A 254 13.11 15.62 24.10
CA ASN A 254 13.62 16.99 24.00
C ASN A 254 14.39 17.25 22.70
N GLY A 255 14.83 16.19 22.03
CA GLY A 255 15.41 16.25 20.69
C GLY A 255 14.40 16.47 19.57
N ILE A 256 13.09 16.31 19.83
CA ILE A 256 12.03 16.49 18.82
C ILE A 256 11.51 17.92 18.88
N THR A 257 11.53 18.61 17.76
CA THR A 257 11.01 19.98 17.65
C THR A 257 9.87 20.07 16.65
N PRO A 258 8.86 20.92 16.88
CA PRO A 258 7.80 21.15 15.91
C PRO A 258 8.37 21.88 14.68
N GLY A 259 7.96 21.41 13.50
CA GLY A 259 8.30 22.02 12.21
C GLY A 259 7.06 22.24 11.35
N LEU A 260 7.21 22.96 10.24
CA LEU A 260 6.16 23.17 9.25
C LEU A 260 6.60 22.59 7.90
N SER A 261 5.73 21.84 7.27
CA SER A 261 5.99 21.16 5.99
C SER A 261 6.33 22.14 4.85
N ARG A 262 5.85 23.39 4.92
CA ARG A 262 6.18 24.46 3.96
C ARG A 262 7.67 24.87 3.97
N LEU A 263 8.40 24.51 5.04
CA LEU A 263 9.84 24.76 5.15
C LEU A 263 10.67 23.62 4.56
N SER A 264 10.02 22.53 4.10
CA SER A 264 10.66 21.45 3.38
C SER A 264 10.91 21.85 1.92
N GLU A 265 12.02 21.40 1.35
CA GLU A 265 12.31 21.57 -0.09
C GLU A 265 11.33 20.80 -0.98
N LEU A 266 10.67 19.78 -0.43
CA LEU A 266 9.73 18.94 -1.16
C LEU A 266 8.29 19.43 -0.97
N VAL A 267 7.54 19.48 -2.07
CA VAL A 267 6.08 19.70 -2.04
C VAL A 267 5.43 18.50 -1.36
N ARG A 268 4.73 18.76 -0.24
CA ARG A 268 4.08 17.72 0.58
C ARG A 268 2.58 17.98 0.73
N PRO A 269 1.74 16.97 0.51
CA PRO A 269 0.31 17.12 0.82
C PRO A 269 0.14 17.22 2.34
N LYS A 270 -0.65 18.20 2.78
CA LYS A 270 -0.83 18.50 4.21
C LYS A 270 -1.64 17.43 4.93
N ASP A 271 -2.83 17.15 4.46
CA ASP A 271 -3.75 16.24 5.13
C ASP A 271 -4.27 15.15 4.18
N CYS A 272 -3.59 14.00 4.19
CA CYS A 272 -4.02 12.82 3.45
C CYS A 272 -4.69 11.78 4.37
N SER A 273 -5.38 12.21 5.42
CA SER A 273 -6.16 11.28 6.23
C SER A 273 -7.23 10.58 5.38
N LEU A 274 -7.44 9.30 5.67
CA LEU A 274 -8.33 8.41 4.92
C LEU A 274 -9.55 8.03 5.77
N ASP A 275 -10.75 8.10 5.19
CA ASP A 275 -11.93 7.44 5.74
C ASP A 275 -11.76 5.92 5.53
N THR A 276 -11.85 5.15 6.60
CA THR A 276 -11.68 3.69 6.61
C THR A 276 -13.00 2.97 6.93
N SER A 277 -14.13 3.65 6.81
CA SER A 277 -15.45 3.10 7.19
C SER A 277 -15.78 1.85 6.38
N LEU A 278 -15.42 1.80 5.09
CA LEU A 278 -15.62 0.63 4.24
C LEU A 278 -14.81 -0.57 4.75
N ALA A 279 -13.53 -0.38 5.05
CA ALA A 279 -12.68 -1.45 5.57
C ALA A 279 -13.18 -1.97 6.92
N ARG A 280 -13.57 -1.07 7.83
CA ARG A 280 -14.14 -1.45 9.13
C ARG A 280 -15.45 -2.23 9.03
N GLY A 281 -16.26 -1.98 8.00
CA GLY A 281 -17.49 -2.72 7.75
C GLY A 281 -17.27 -4.08 7.07
N LEU A 282 -16.20 -4.22 6.30
CA LEU A 282 -15.91 -5.38 5.47
C LEU A 282 -14.99 -6.40 6.15
N LEU A 283 -13.95 -5.91 6.85
CA LEU A 283 -12.89 -6.73 7.41
C LEU A 283 -13.19 -7.12 8.85
N LYS A 284 -12.82 -8.35 9.23
CA LYS A 284 -12.80 -8.82 10.62
C LYS A 284 -11.53 -8.39 11.34
N THR A 285 -10.45 -8.16 10.60
CA THR A 285 -9.18 -7.67 11.12
C THR A 285 -9.42 -6.34 11.82
N ARG A 286 -9.17 -6.29 13.13
CA ARG A 286 -9.18 -5.04 13.88
C ARG A 286 -7.95 -4.23 13.50
N ILE A 287 -8.15 -2.96 13.22
CA ILE A 287 -7.08 -1.98 13.04
C ILE A 287 -7.15 -1.04 14.24
N SER A 288 -6.11 -1.12 15.07
CA SER A 288 -6.01 -0.37 16.32
C SER A 288 -5.57 1.06 16.06
N ALA A 289 -5.97 1.96 16.93
CA ALA A 289 -5.44 3.32 16.92
C ALA A 289 -3.96 3.33 17.34
N PRO A 290 -3.10 4.17 16.71
CA PRO A 290 -1.73 4.33 17.19
C PRO A 290 -1.66 4.68 18.69
N SER A 291 -2.56 5.52 19.18
CA SER A 291 -2.66 5.86 20.62
C SER A 291 -2.89 4.65 21.52
N GLU A 292 -3.64 3.62 21.07
CA GLU A 292 -3.83 2.37 21.82
C GLU A 292 -2.53 1.53 21.87
N LEU A 293 -1.79 1.47 20.78
CA LEU A 293 -0.58 0.64 20.65
C LEU A 293 0.65 1.31 21.25
N LEU A 294 0.67 2.64 21.29
CA LEU A 294 1.78 3.47 21.79
C LEU A 294 1.58 3.94 23.25
N ALA A 295 0.44 3.65 23.85
CA ALA A 295 0.16 3.94 25.27
C ALA A 295 1.10 3.20 26.23
#